data_a5757919e599fd2c23c6e31a14aacf3b
#
_entry.id   a5757919e599fd2c23c6e31a14aacf3b
#
_cell.length_a   1.000
_cell.length_b   1.000
_cell.length_c   1.000
_cell.angle_alpha   90.00
_cell.angle_beta   90.00
_cell.angle_gamma   90.00
#
_symmetry.space_group_name_H-M   'P 1'
#
loop_
_entity.id
_entity.type
_entity.pdbx_description
1 polymer ?
#
loop_
_entity_poly.entity_id
_entity_poly.type
_entity_poly.pdbx_seq_one_letter_code
_entity_poly.pdbx_strand_id
1 'polypeptide(L)'
;VQGYTNEIVVPVTLENPNNTVGGFQFDFSTNDEALMISGVSAIDSENFSADYNVLNNGDIRVVFFTVSGNGIESGNASTVVDLHFNGSDILSGYFNLDAFNLTVSDEDGTIINSQINDGSVTVGTVVSMSATSDSGDINEEVVIDINLENSGLVGGLQFDILDTPNYLSVTGLSTTDRSTGFTIEYNELSNGLTRVLMFSSENQNIEIGSGPIASLQMLIAENAYNSNV
;
A
#
# COMPACT_ATOMS: atom_id res chain seq x y z
N VAL A 1 11.75 18.73 -14.88
CA VAL A 1 10.64 18.30 -14.03
C VAL A 1 9.89 17.24 -14.81
N GLN A 2 10.14 15.96 -14.54
CA GLN A 2 9.33 14.88 -15.09
C GLN A 2 8.10 14.78 -14.19
N GLY A 3 6.94 15.22 -14.70
CA GLY A 3 5.66 14.98 -14.06
C GLY A 3 5.36 13.49 -14.13
N TYR A 4 5.25 12.83 -13.01
CA TYR A 4 4.69 11.50 -12.91
C TYR A 4 3.17 11.64 -13.00
N THR A 5 2.60 11.42 -14.17
CA THR A 5 1.17 11.17 -14.32
C THR A 5 0.92 9.71 -13.93
N ASN A 6 0.84 9.45 -12.65
CA ASN A 6 0.46 8.12 -12.19
C ASN A 6 -1.07 8.03 -12.26
N GLU A 7 -1.57 7.41 -13.30
CA GLU A 7 -2.94 6.92 -13.34
C GLU A 7 -3.08 5.82 -12.27
N ILE A 8 -4.06 6.00 -11.39
CA ILE A 8 -4.40 5.04 -10.37
C ILE A 8 -5.66 4.34 -10.82
N VAL A 9 -5.64 3.01 -10.89
CA VAL A 9 -6.79 2.21 -11.29
C VAL A 9 -7.30 1.44 -10.08
N VAL A 10 -8.60 1.60 -9.79
CA VAL A 10 -9.29 0.90 -8.70
C VAL A 10 -10.35 -0.02 -9.29
N PRO A 11 -10.18 -1.35 -9.18
CA PRO A 11 -11.15 -2.29 -9.71
C PRO A 11 -12.41 -2.35 -8.84
N VAL A 12 -13.58 -2.30 -9.47
CA VAL A 12 -14.87 -2.61 -8.86
C VAL A 12 -15.20 -4.06 -9.15
N THR A 13 -15.36 -4.83 -8.09
CA THR A 13 -15.66 -6.27 -8.17
C THR A 13 -17.13 -6.52 -7.91
N LEU A 14 -17.76 -7.29 -8.78
CA LEU A 14 -19.12 -7.78 -8.62
C LEU A 14 -19.10 -9.26 -8.19
N GLU A 15 -19.90 -9.59 -7.17
CA GLU A 15 -20.22 -10.96 -6.78
C GLU A 15 -21.73 -11.14 -6.92
N ASN A 16 -22.15 -11.99 -7.86
CA ASN A 16 -23.57 -12.22 -8.19
C ASN A 16 -23.92 -13.72 -8.26
N PRO A 17 -23.87 -14.45 -7.12
CA PRO A 17 -23.95 -15.92 -7.13
C PRO A 17 -25.27 -16.49 -7.62
N ASN A 18 -26.37 -15.70 -7.62
CA ASN A 18 -27.71 -16.23 -7.85
C ASN A 18 -28.49 -15.53 -8.97
N ASN A 19 -28.02 -14.38 -9.45
CA ASN A 19 -28.80 -13.58 -10.41
C ASN A 19 -27.91 -13.11 -11.56
N THR A 20 -28.50 -12.99 -12.75
CA THR A 20 -27.88 -12.24 -13.84
C THR A 20 -27.98 -10.75 -13.55
N VAL A 21 -26.93 -9.98 -13.77
CA VAL A 21 -26.89 -8.53 -13.52
C VAL A 21 -26.83 -7.79 -14.85
N GLY A 22 -27.88 -7.01 -15.17
CA GLY A 22 -27.96 -6.18 -16.37
C GLY A 22 -27.29 -4.82 -16.20
N GLY A 23 -27.25 -4.32 -14.96
CA GLY A 23 -26.57 -3.07 -14.66
C GLY A 23 -26.64 -2.69 -13.18
N PHE A 24 -25.82 -1.70 -12.83
CA PHE A 24 -25.81 -1.10 -11.50
C PHE A 24 -25.46 0.37 -11.54
N GLN A 25 -25.83 1.04 -10.48
CA GLN A 25 -25.40 2.41 -10.17
C GLN A 25 -25.00 2.47 -8.70
N PHE A 26 -23.95 3.19 -8.40
CA PHE A 26 -23.57 3.55 -7.04
C PHE A 26 -22.96 4.93 -6.98
N ASP A 27 -22.97 5.51 -5.80
CA ASP A 27 -22.26 6.75 -5.51
C ASP A 27 -21.07 6.44 -4.61
N PHE A 28 -20.02 7.25 -4.70
CA PHE A 28 -18.95 7.22 -3.71
C PHE A 28 -18.38 8.63 -3.47
N SER A 29 -17.83 8.82 -2.30
CA SER A 29 -17.06 10.02 -1.95
C SER A 29 -15.60 9.65 -1.68
N THR A 30 -14.70 10.62 -1.90
CA THR A 30 -13.31 10.55 -1.47
C THR A 30 -13.12 11.44 -0.25
N ASN A 31 -12.27 11.03 0.67
CA ASN A 31 -11.95 11.86 1.84
C ASN A 31 -10.96 13.01 1.55
N ASP A 32 -10.52 13.16 0.30
CA ASP A 32 -9.57 14.19 -0.13
C ASP A 32 -9.84 14.62 -1.58
N GLU A 33 -9.97 15.92 -1.80
CA GLU A 33 -10.17 16.53 -3.12
C GLU A 33 -8.96 16.37 -4.06
N ALA A 34 -7.80 15.98 -3.53
CA ALA A 34 -6.59 15.76 -4.33
C ALA A 34 -6.63 14.45 -5.14
N LEU A 35 -7.50 13.49 -4.76
CA LEU A 35 -7.75 12.27 -5.54
C LEU A 35 -8.92 12.51 -6.49
N MET A 36 -8.64 12.86 -7.73
CA MET A 36 -9.66 13.20 -8.73
C MET A 36 -9.94 12.03 -9.67
N ILE A 37 -11.22 11.70 -9.83
CA ILE A 37 -11.62 10.76 -10.87
C ILE A 37 -11.33 11.34 -12.26
N SER A 38 -10.73 10.54 -13.14
CA SER A 38 -10.39 10.91 -14.52
C SER A 38 -11.14 10.08 -15.56
N GLY A 39 -11.70 8.94 -15.15
CA GLY A 39 -12.44 8.07 -16.05
C GLY A 39 -13.01 6.84 -15.35
N VAL A 40 -13.85 6.14 -16.06
CA VAL A 40 -14.30 4.79 -15.74
C VAL A 40 -14.30 3.95 -17.03
N SER A 41 -14.04 2.65 -16.90
CA SER A 41 -14.10 1.74 -18.03
C SER A 41 -14.70 0.40 -17.65
N ALA A 42 -15.58 -0.13 -18.50
CA ALA A 42 -16.06 -1.50 -18.36
C ALA A 42 -14.97 -2.47 -18.81
N ILE A 43 -14.75 -3.57 -18.06
CA ILE A 43 -13.75 -4.60 -18.43
C ILE A 43 -14.14 -5.28 -19.74
N ASP A 44 -15.40 -5.62 -19.91
CA ASP A 44 -15.95 -6.12 -21.17
C ASP A 44 -16.69 -5.00 -21.91
N SER A 45 -15.93 -4.14 -22.57
CA SER A 45 -16.46 -2.98 -23.30
C SER A 45 -17.23 -3.31 -24.58
N GLU A 46 -17.22 -4.57 -25.03
CA GLU A 46 -18.04 -5.02 -26.16
C GLU A 46 -19.50 -5.23 -25.74
N ASN A 47 -19.72 -5.70 -24.53
CA ASN A 47 -21.05 -6.03 -24.00
C ASN A 47 -21.59 -5.01 -23.01
N PHE A 48 -20.71 -4.23 -22.35
CA PHE A 48 -21.10 -3.30 -21.30
C PHE A 48 -20.48 -1.92 -21.49
N SER A 49 -21.17 -0.93 -20.95
CA SER A 49 -20.68 0.45 -20.87
C SER A 49 -20.62 0.91 -19.42
N ALA A 50 -19.63 1.72 -19.10
CA ALA A 50 -19.53 2.41 -17.84
C ALA A 50 -19.37 3.92 -18.08
N ASP A 51 -20.00 4.72 -17.23
CA ASP A 51 -19.92 6.17 -17.26
C ASP A 51 -19.95 6.73 -15.83
N TYR A 52 -19.50 7.98 -15.64
CA TYR A 52 -19.55 8.63 -14.34
C TYR A 52 -19.97 10.09 -14.44
N ASN A 53 -20.46 10.61 -13.34
CA ASN A 53 -20.77 12.02 -13.19
C ASN A 53 -20.40 12.52 -11.80
N VAL A 54 -19.76 13.68 -11.72
CA VAL A 54 -19.48 14.36 -10.46
C VAL A 54 -20.73 15.17 -10.08
N LEU A 55 -21.29 14.86 -8.92
CA LEU A 55 -22.50 15.48 -8.40
C LEU A 55 -22.20 16.88 -7.79
N ASN A 56 -23.24 17.67 -7.56
CA ASN A 56 -23.12 19.04 -7.03
C ASN A 56 -22.48 19.12 -5.63
N ASN A 57 -22.53 18.04 -4.88
CA ASN A 57 -21.93 17.92 -3.54
C ASN A 57 -20.49 17.35 -3.57
N GLY A 58 -19.95 17.08 -4.76
CA GLY A 58 -18.62 16.52 -4.94
C GLY A 58 -18.57 14.99 -4.98
N ASP A 59 -19.67 14.29 -4.64
CA ASP A 59 -19.74 12.85 -4.78
C ASP A 59 -19.68 12.41 -6.25
N ILE A 60 -19.26 11.19 -6.48
CA ILE A 60 -19.12 10.63 -7.81
C ILE A 60 -20.15 9.52 -7.98
N ARG A 61 -20.98 9.63 -9.01
CA ARG A 61 -21.92 8.59 -9.42
C ARG A 61 -21.35 7.79 -10.56
N VAL A 62 -21.30 6.49 -10.40
CA VAL A 62 -20.92 5.53 -11.45
C VAL A 62 -22.15 4.79 -11.92
N VAL A 63 -22.27 4.62 -13.22
CA VAL A 63 -23.34 3.83 -13.87
C VAL A 63 -22.69 2.80 -14.77
N PHE A 64 -23.13 1.56 -14.65
CA PHE A 64 -22.70 0.45 -15.49
C PHE A 64 -23.93 -0.29 -16.04
N PHE A 65 -23.96 -0.59 -17.32
CA PHE A 65 -25.11 -1.23 -17.95
C PHE A 65 -24.72 -2.05 -19.18
N THR A 66 -25.54 -3.05 -19.50
CA THR A 66 -25.38 -3.83 -20.72
C THR A 66 -25.77 -3.02 -21.96
N VAL A 67 -24.96 -3.12 -23.03
CA VAL A 67 -25.26 -2.54 -24.36
C VAL A 67 -25.69 -3.61 -25.36
N SER A 68 -25.42 -4.89 -25.06
CA SER A 68 -25.82 -6.04 -25.89
C SER A 68 -27.20 -6.58 -25.51
N GLY A 69 -27.77 -6.17 -24.36
CA GLY A 69 -28.99 -6.71 -23.80
C GLY A 69 -28.78 -7.99 -22.98
N ASN A 70 -27.56 -8.52 -22.92
CA ASN A 70 -27.23 -9.66 -22.08
C ASN A 70 -26.59 -9.16 -20.78
N GLY A 71 -27.00 -9.68 -19.64
CA GLY A 71 -26.42 -9.36 -18.34
C GLY A 71 -25.15 -10.18 -18.05
N ILE A 72 -24.50 -9.83 -16.95
CA ILE A 72 -23.42 -10.64 -16.37
C ILE A 72 -24.06 -11.87 -15.73
N GLU A 73 -23.72 -13.03 -16.23
CA GLU A 73 -24.21 -14.30 -15.68
C GLU A 73 -23.82 -14.48 -14.22
N SER A 74 -24.65 -15.23 -13.48
CA SER A 74 -24.34 -15.55 -12.09
C SER A 74 -23.02 -16.29 -11.96
N GLY A 75 -22.20 -15.88 -11.01
CA GLY A 75 -20.87 -16.44 -10.86
C GLY A 75 -20.11 -15.95 -9.62
N ASN A 76 -18.84 -16.33 -9.57
CA ASN A 76 -17.93 -15.87 -8.54
C ASN A 76 -17.55 -14.39 -8.76
N ALA A 77 -17.00 -13.78 -7.72
CA ALA A 77 -16.53 -12.40 -7.79
C ALA A 77 -15.56 -12.18 -8.95
N SER A 78 -15.82 -11.15 -9.74
CA SER A 78 -14.96 -10.71 -10.86
C SER A 78 -14.94 -9.19 -10.96
N THR A 79 -13.83 -8.63 -11.44
CA THR A 79 -13.77 -7.20 -11.77
C THR A 79 -14.67 -6.91 -12.97
N VAL A 80 -15.48 -5.86 -12.89
CA VAL A 80 -16.42 -5.47 -13.94
C VAL A 80 -16.22 -4.04 -14.44
N VAL A 81 -15.71 -3.17 -13.58
CA VAL A 81 -15.40 -1.76 -13.88
C VAL A 81 -14.06 -1.40 -13.29
N ASP A 82 -13.27 -0.61 -14.01
CA ASP A 82 -12.11 0.10 -13.48
C ASP A 82 -12.45 1.58 -13.30
N LEU A 83 -12.19 2.10 -12.10
CA LEU A 83 -12.22 3.52 -11.78
C LEU A 83 -10.81 4.09 -11.98
N HIS A 84 -10.68 5.12 -12.79
CA HIS A 84 -9.41 5.77 -13.09
C HIS A 84 -9.31 7.08 -12.32
N PHE A 85 -8.21 7.29 -11.61
CA PHE A 85 -7.95 8.51 -10.88
C PHE A 85 -6.62 9.13 -11.32
N ASN A 86 -6.57 10.46 -11.27
CA ASN A 86 -5.33 11.21 -11.36
C ASN A 86 -4.94 11.67 -9.96
N GLY A 87 -3.72 11.34 -9.54
CA GLY A 87 -3.10 11.95 -8.38
C GLY A 87 -2.35 13.22 -8.78
N SER A 88 -2.36 14.25 -7.93
CA SER A 88 -1.44 15.36 -8.08
C SER A 88 0.00 14.89 -7.77
N ASP A 89 1.02 15.60 -8.29
CA ASP A 89 2.44 15.27 -8.09
C ASP A 89 2.89 15.23 -6.61
N ILE A 90 2.06 15.73 -5.71
CA ILE A 90 2.30 15.78 -4.26
C ILE A 90 1.37 14.85 -3.48
N LEU A 91 0.51 14.09 -4.17
CA LEU A 91 -0.45 13.22 -3.53
C LEU A 91 0.29 12.02 -2.91
N SER A 92 0.15 11.88 -1.61
CA SER A 92 0.60 10.68 -0.88
C SER A 92 -0.30 10.45 0.31
N GLY A 93 -0.57 9.20 0.62
CA GLY A 93 -1.39 8.83 1.77
C GLY A 93 -2.39 7.73 1.49
N TYR A 94 -3.30 7.57 2.42
CA TYR A 94 -4.39 6.62 2.38
C TYR A 94 -5.71 7.38 2.14
N PHE A 95 -6.43 6.99 1.11
CA PHE A 95 -7.69 7.61 0.70
C PHE A 95 -8.81 6.58 0.78
N ASN A 96 -9.85 6.90 1.54
CA ASN A 96 -11.08 6.12 1.55
C ASN A 96 -11.91 6.43 0.31
N LEU A 97 -12.57 5.42 -0.21
CA LEU A 97 -13.64 5.51 -1.18
C LEU A 97 -14.90 5.00 -0.49
N ASP A 98 -15.63 5.92 0.14
CA ASP A 98 -16.85 5.58 0.88
C ASP A 98 -18.01 5.40 -0.13
N ALA A 99 -18.47 4.17 -0.31
CA ALA A 99 -19.43 3.78 -1.33
C ALA A 99 -20.85 3.65 -0.76
N PHE A 100 -21.86 4.17 -1.47
CA PHE A 100 -23.25 4.21 -1.02
C PHE A 100 -24.25 4.28 -2.19
N ASN A 101 -25.52 4.32 -1.91
CA ASN A 101 -26.62 4.44 -2.89
C ASN A 101 -26.60 3.40 -4.01
N LEU A 102 -26.19 2.16 -3.68
CA LEU A 102 -26.17 1.08 -4.67
C LEU A 102 -27.59 0.72 -5.13
N THR A 103 -27.75 0.65 -6.43
CA THR A 103 -28.92 0.05 -7.09
C THR A 103 -28.43 -0.92 -8.14
N VAL A 104 -28.89 -2.16 -8.09
CA VAL A 104 -28.56 -3.22 -9.06
C VAL A 104 -29.85 -3.72 -9.70
N SER A 105 -29.82 -3.97 -11.00
CA SER A 105 -30.93 -4.58 -11.73
C SER A 105 -30.49 -5.79 -12.54
N ASP A 106 -31.40 -6.69 -12.80
CA ASP A 106 -31.25 -7.72 -13.81
C ASP A 106 -31.36 -7.15 -15.24
N GLU A 107 -31.24 -7.99 -16.25
CA GLU A 107 -31.32 -7.63 -17.66
C GLU A 107 -32.70 -7.11 -18.10
N ASP A 108 -33.76 -7.44 -17.35
CA ASP A 108 -35.13 -6.95 -17.56
C ASP A 108 -35.41 -5.63 -16.81
N GLY A 109 -34.46 -5.11 -16.05
CA GLY A 109 -34.57 -3.91 -15.24
C GLY A 109 -35.21 -4.12 -13.88
N THR A 110 -35.39 -5.36 -13.43
CA THR A 110 -35.90 -5.66 -12.09
C THR A 110 -34.82 -5.43 -11.03
N ILE A 111 -35.15 -4.70 -9.97
CA ILE A 111 -34.20 -4.39 -8.90
C ILE A 111 -33.85 -5.65 -8.12
N ILE A 112 -32.55 -5.88 -7.95
CA ILE A 112 -31.97 -6.96 -7.15
C ILE A 112 -31.53 -6.39 -5.79
N ASN A 113 -31.85 -7.11 -4.71
CA ASN A 113 -31.34 -6.77 -3.38
C ASN A 113 -29.82 -6.92 -3.34
N SER A 114 -29.12 -5.84 -2.99
CA SER A 114 -27.68 -5.73 -3.13
C SER A 114 -27.05 -4.92 -1.99
N GLN A 115 -25.77 -5.08 -1.79
CA GLN A 115 -24.95 -4.32 -0.84
C GLN A 115 -23.64 -3.90 -1.52
N ILE A 116 -23.05 -2.82 -1.03
CA ILE A 116 -21.76 -2.32 -1.49
C ILE A 116 -20.82 -2.19 -0.28
N ASN A 117 -19.54 -2.45 -0.53
CA ASN A 117 -18.48 -2.23 0.46
C ASN A 117 -17.60 -1.08 0.00
N ASP A 118 -17.04 -0.37 0.96
CA ASP A 118 -16.09 0.70 0.74
C ASP A 118 -14.80 0.18 0.12
N GLY A 119 -14.13 1.06 -0.60
CA GLY A 119 -12.82 0.84 -1.15
C GLY A 119 -11.77 1.76 -0.54
N SER A 120 -10.52 1.58 -0.96
CA SER A 120 -9.43 2.48 -0.58
C SER A 120 -8.33 2.54 -1.64
N VAL A 121 -7.62 3.65 -1.64
CA VAL A 121 -6.44 3.88 -2.49
C VAL A 121 -5.27 4.27 -1.58
N THR A 122 -4.12 3.66 -1.78
CA THR A 122 -2.87 4.10 -1.18
C THR A 122 -1.99 4.67 -2.27
N VAL A 123 -1.59 5.94 -2.13
CA VAL A 123 -0.73 6.65 -3.07
C VAL A 123 0.58 7.01 -2.39
N GLY A 124 1.67 6.87 -3.12
CA GLY A 124 3.01 7.17 -2.63
C GLY A 124 3.85 5.94 -2.33
N THR A 125 4.98 6.16 -1.71
CA THR A 125 5.91 5.09 -1.36
C THR A 125 5.37 4.29 -0.17
N VAL A 126 5.03 3.04 -0.40
CA VAL A 126 4.81 2.08 0.69
C VAL A 126 6.16 1.56 1.12
N VAL A 127 6.42 1.65 2.42
CA VAL A 127 7.67 1.19 3.03
C VAL A 127 7.33 0.23 4.16
N SER A 128 7.88 -0.96 4.12
CA SER A 128 7.88 -1.88 5.26
C SER A 128 9.31 -2.23 5.67
N MET A 129 9.52 -2.39 6.96
CA MET A 129 10.82 -2.74 7.53
C MET A 129 10.70 -3.98 8.40
N SER A 130 11.71 -4.82 8.36
CA SER A 130 11.83 -5.98 9.23
C SER A 130 13.29 -6.22 9.62
N ALA A 131 13.51 -6.83 10.77
CA ALA A 131 14.81 -7.30 11.20
C ALA A 131 14.89 -8.83 11.01
N THR A 132 16.07 -9.34 10.69
CA THR A 132 16.35 -10.78 10.75
C THR A 132 16.51 -11.22 12.20
N SER A 133 16.57 -12.52 12.43
CA SER A 133 16.96 -13.11 13.70
C SER A 133 18.32 -13.82 13.57
N ASP A 134 19.10 -13.76 14.63
CA ASP A 134 20.35 -14.51 14.76
C ASP A 134 20.45 -15.09 16.17
N SER A 135 21.41 -15.96 16.43
CA SER A 135 21.61 -16.60 17.73
C SER A 135 23.08 -16.82 18.00
N GLY A 136 23.50 -16.62 19.25
CA GLY A 136 24.87 -16.82 19.69
C GLY A 136 24.93 -17.09 21.20
N ASP A 137 26.12 -17.41 21.69
CA ASP A 137 26.37 -17.56 23.11
C ASP A 137 26.70 -16.18 23.76
N ILE A 138 26.68 -16.14 25.08
CA ILE A 138 27.08 -14.93 25.83
C ILE A 138 28.49 -14.49 25.44
N ASN A 139 28.70 -13.18 25.30
CA ASN A 139 29.94 -12.56 24.82
C ASN A 139 30.27 -12.88 23.34
N GLU A 140 29.33 -13.42 22.57
CA GLU A 140 29.46 -13.53 21.13
C GLU A 140 28.75 -12.37 20.42
N GLU A 141 29.19 -12.08 19.21
CA GLU A 141 28.53 -11.14 18.31
C GLU A 141 27.52 -11.86 17.41
N VAL A 142 26.37 -11.27 17.25
CA VAL A 142 25.33 -11.64 16.30
C VAL A 142 25.16 -10.58 15.25
N VAL A 143 24.64 -10.95 14.08
CA VAL A 143 24.39 -10.02 12.97
C VAL A 143 22.91 -9.96 12.68
N ILE A 144 22.32 -8.80 12.83
CA ILE A 144 20.92 -8.52 12.52
C ILE A 144 20.86 -7.63 11.28
N ASP A 145 20.30 -8.17 10.21
CA ASP A 145 20.05 -7.39 9.00
C ASP A 145 18.70 -6.68 9.09
N ILE A 146 18.70 -5.41 8.74
CA ILE A 146 17.48 -4.61 8.59
C ILE A 146 17.09 -4.62 7.13
N ASN A 147 15.96 -5.25 6.85
CA ASN A 147 15.37 -5.32 5.51
C ASN A 147 14.40 -4.16 5.31
N LEU A 148 14.41 -3.62 4.10
CA LEU A 148 13.47 -2.63 3.60
C LEU A 148 12.77 -3.20 2.37
N GLU A 149 11.45 -3.13 2.35
CA GLU A 149 10.64 -3.29 1.15
C GLU A 149 10.02 -1.93 0.83
N ASN A 150 10.28 -1.39 -0.36
CA ASN A 150 9.79 -0.08 -0.76
C ASN A 150 9.29 -0.09 -2.20
N SER A 151 8.15 0.54 -2.43
CA SER A 151 7.52 0.71 -3.74
C SER A 151 7.91 2.02 -4.44
N GLY A 152 8.71 2.87 -3.81
CA GLY A 152 9.26 4.11 -4.37
C GLY A 152 10.66 4.39 -3.83
N LEU A 153 11.35 5.37 -4.40
CA LEU A 153 12.70 5.75 -4.01
C LEU A 153 12.75 6.26 -2.57
N VAL A 154 13.75 5.82 -1.80
CA VAL A 154 13.95 6.27 -0.41
C VAL A 154 15.29 7.00 -0.28
N GLY A 155 15.24 8.31 -0.05
CA GLY A 155 16.42 9.18 0.06
C GLY A 155 17.05 9.23 1.45
N GLY A 156 16.36 8.73 2.47
CA GLY A 156 16.84 8.65 3.85
C GLY A 156 15.79 8.09 4.79
N LEU A 157 16.22 7.56 5.92
CA LEU A 157 15.32 6.99 6.92
C LEU A 157 15.93 7.09 8.32
N GLN A 158 15.06 7.10 9.30
CA GLN A 158 15.38 6.95 10.70
C GLN A 158 14.49 5.88 11.30
N PHE A 159 15.06 5.02 12.12
CA PHE A 159 14.29 4.02 12.86
C PHE A 159 14.93 3.78 14.23
N ASP A 160 14.11 3.26 15.13
CA ASP A 160 14.54 2.89 16.47
C ASP A 160 14.45 1.37 16.61
N ILE A 161 15.43 0.78 17.28
CA ILE A 161 15.46 -0.63 17.65
C ILE A 161 15.36 -0.69 19.16
N LEU A 162 14.43 -1.46 19.69
CA LEU A 162 14.29 -1.72 21.11
C LEU A 162 14.70 -3.15 21.41
N ASP A 163 15.69 -3.30 22.25
CA ASP A 163 16.14 -4.56 22.83
C ASP A 163 15.44 -4.78 24.18
N THR A 164 14.64 -5.83 24.27
CA THR A 164 13.87 -6.14 25.49
C THR A 164 13.89 -7.64 25.81
N PRO A 165 14.51 -8.06 26.90
CA PRO A 165 15.30 -7.26 27.86
C PRO A 165 16.63 -6.76 27.26
N ASN A 166 17.16 -5.69 27.81
CA ASN A 166 18.37 -5.02 27.33
C ASN A 166 19.64 -5.89 27.55
N TYR A 167 19.90 -6.78 26.59
CA TYR A 167 21.01 -7.72 26.57
C TYR A 167 21.91 -7.60 25.34
N LEU A 168 21.60 -6.70 24.42
CA LEU A 168 22.39 -6.47 23.22
C LEU A 168 23.01 -5.07 23.24
N SER A 169 24.24 -4.96 22.75
CA SER A 169 24.92 -3.69 22.55
C SER A 169 25.44 -3.62 21.11
N VAL A 170 25.18 -2.53 20.42
CA VAL A 170 25.67 -2.35 19.05
C VAL A 170 27.18 -2.18 19.08
N THR A 171 27.92 -3.06 18.38
CA THR A 171 29.37 -3.02 18.22
C THR A 171 29.80 -2.57 16.84
N GLY A 172 28.93 -2.70 15.85
CA GLY A 172 29.19 -2.30 14.48
C GLY A 172 27.90 -2.05 13.70
N LEU A 173 28.02 -1.20 12.69
CA LEU A 173 26.93 -0.85 11.80
C LEU A 173 27.48 -0.60 10.41
N SER A 174 26.89 -1.23 9.41
CA SER A 174 27.31 -1.09 8.02
C SER A 174 26.12 -1.01 7.06
N THR A 175 26.34 -0.34 5.94
CA THR A 175 25.44 -0.38 4.78
C THR A 175 25.62 -1.69 4.02
N THR A 176 24.65 -2.01 3.19
CA THR A 176 24.67 -3.17 2.28
C THR A 176 24.82 -2.71 0.82
N ASP A 177 24.89 -3.65 -0.11
CA ASP A 177 24.92 -3.33 -1.54
C ASP A 177 23.73 -2.46 -1.98
N ARG A 178 22.57 -2.66 -1.33
CA ARG A 178 21.32 -1.94 -1.64
C ARG A 178 21.31 -0.50 -1.13
N SER A 179 22.13 -0.19 -0.15
CA SER A 179 22.29 1.15 0.44
C SER A 179 23.69 1.75 0.22
N THR A 180 24.38 1.27 -0.83
CA THR A 180 25.69 1.81 -1.22
C THR A 180 25.62 3.33 -1.43
N GLY A 181 26.57 4.05 -0.85
CA GLY A 181 26.63 5.52 -0.91
C GLY A 181 25.79 6.24 0.15
N PHE A 182 25.15 5.48 1.06
CA PHE A 182 24.53 6.04 2.25
C PHE A 182 25.53 6.13 3.39
N THR A 183 25.38 7.16 4.19
CA THR A 183 25.97 7.25 5.52
C THR A 183 25.01 6.64 6.51
N ILE A 184 25.52 5.81 7.42
CA ILE A 184 24.73 5.21 8.49
C ILE A 184 25.38 5.53 9.83
N GLU A 185 24.58 6.01 10.77
CA GLU A 185 25.00 6.37 12.12
C GLU A 185 23.98 5.85 13.14
N TYR A 186 24.44 5.60 14.35
CA TYR A 186 23.55 5.22 15.45
C TYR A 186 23.88 5.96 16.73
N ASN A 187 22.87 6.03 17.61
CA ASN A 187 23.02 6.55 18.95
C ASN A 187 22.23 5.66 19.93
N GLU A 188 22.93 5.10 20.90
CA GLU A 188 22.30 4.38 22.00
C GLU A 188 21.63 5.38 22.94
N LEU A 189 20.33 5.21 23.11
CA LEU A 189 19.50 5.98 23.99
C LEU A 189 19.34 5.22 25.33
N SER A 190 18.42 5.64 26.16
CA SER A 190 18.16 4.94 27.44
C SER A 190 17.34 3.65 27.22
N ASN A 191 17.53 2.65 28.11
CA ASN A 191 16.72 1.45 28.20
C ASN A 191 16.74 0.50 26.98
N GLY A 192 17.93 0.30 26.37
CA GLY A 192 18.09 -0.62 25.24
C GLY A 192 17.55 -0.08 23.90
N LEU A 193 17.18 1.19 23.85
CA LEU A 193 16.73 1.83 22.64
C LEU A 193 17.93 2.36 21.85
N THR A 194 18.11 1.89 20.63
CA THR A 194 19.12 2.37 19.69
C THR A 194 18.44 3.05 18.51
N ARG A 195 18.78 4.31 18.26
CA ARG A 195 18.32 5.07 17.09
C ARG A 195 19.33 4.98 15.97
N VAL A 196 18.87 4.59 14.80
CA VAL A 196 19.68 4.53 13.57
C VAL A 196 19.20 5.60 12.59
N LEU A 197 20.15 6.30 11.98
CA LEU A 197 19.94 7.29 10.94
C LEU A 197 20.68 6.86 9.68
N MET A 198 20.01 6.82 8.55
CA MET A 198 20.60 6.58 7.23
C MET A 198 20.27 7.74 6.30
N PHE A 199 21.27 8.31 5.65
CA PHE A 199 21.09 9.42 4.71
C PHE A 199 22.17 9.42 3.63
N SER A 200 21.86 10.00 2.48
CA SER A 200 22.85 10.24 1.43
C SER A 200 23.18 11.73 1.34
N SER A 201 24.47 12.05 1.42
CA SER A 201 24.97 13.41 1.17
C SER A 201 25.07 13.75 -0.33
N GLU A 202 24.97 12.75 -1.19
CA GLU A 202 25.11 12.85 -2.65
C GLU A 202 23.76 12.72 -3.39
N ASN A 203 22.62 12.87 -2.68
CA ASN A 203 21.27 12.70 -3.21
C ASN A 203 21.01 11.33 -3.87
N GLN A 204 21.67 10.29 -3.40
CA GLN A 204 21.38 8.93 -3.82
C GLN A 204 20.09 8.42 -3.15
N ASN A 205 19.44 7.47 -3.78
CA ASN A 205 18.24 6.84 -3.26
C ASN A 205 18.45 5.32 -3.14
N ILE A 206 17.76 4.73 -2.19
CA ILE A 206 17.55 3.29 -2.17
C ILE A 206 16.50 3.00 -3.23
N GLU A 207 16.86 2.18 -4.22
CA GLU A 207 15.98 1.83 -5.33
C GLU A 207 14.80 0.98 -4.88
N ILE A 208 13.72 0.97 -5.68
CA ILE A 208 12.53 0.15 -5.45
C ILE A 208 12.93 -1.33 -5.35
N GLY A 209 12.37 -2.01 -4.35
CA GLY A 209 12.63 -3.44 -4.15
C GLY A 209 12.61 -3.86 -2.69
N SER A 210 13.11 -5.06 -2.42
CA SER A 210 13.20 -5.61 -1.07
C SER A 210 14.57 -6.19 -0.79
N GLY A 211 14.97 -6.21 0.48
CA GLY A 211 16.23 -6.79 0.96
C GLY A 211 16.93 -5.92 1.99
N PRO A 212 18.10 -6.36 2.47
CA PRO A 212 18.82 -5.70 3.54
C PRO A 212 19.38 -4.33 3.09
N ILE A 213 19.23 -3.34 3.96
CA ILE A 213 19.77 -2.00 3.80
C ILE A 213 20.82 -1.65 4.85
N ALA A 214 20.81 -2.37 5.96
CA ALA A 214 21.79 -2.22 7.05
C ALA A 214 22.06 -3.57 7.70
N SER A 215 23.30 -3.75 8.18
CA SER A 215 23.70 -4.87 9.02
C SER A 215 24.23 -4.33 10.34
N LEU A 216 23.63 -4.77 11.45
CA LEU A 216 24.02 -4.43 12.80
C LEU A 216 24.79 -5.61 13.40
N GLN A 217 25.99 -5.35 13.89
CA GLN A 217 26.73 -6.27 14.74
C GLN A 217 26.39 -5.93 16.20
N MET A 218 25.94 -6.91 16.94
CA MET A 218 25.48 -6.72 18.31
C MET A 218 26.13 -7.77 19.23
N LEU A 219 26.71 -7.30 20.33
CA LEU A 219 27.32 -8.16 21.34
C LEU A 219 26.26 -8.62 22.34
N ILE A 220 26.20 -9.93 22.59
CA ILE A 220 25.33 -10.52 23.60
C ILE A 220 25.97 -10.32 24.99
N ALA A 221 25.23 -9.69 25.89
CA ALA A 221 25.71 -9.39 27.24
C ALA A 221 25.97 -10.67 28.06
N GLU A 222 26.94 -10.63 28.96
CA GLU A 222 27.31 -11.73 29.83
C GLU A 222 26.16 -12.25 30.73
N ASN A 223 25.18 -11.39 31.01
CA ASN A 223 24.01 -11.71 31.83
C ASN A 223 22.78 -12.19 31.05
N ALA A 224 22.89 -12.41 29.75
CA ALA A 224 21.83 -12.86 28.86
C ALA A 224 21.63 -14.37 28.89
N TYR A 225 21.38 -14.97 30.06
CA TYR A 225 21.19 -16.42 30.19
C TYR A 225 19.83 -16.87 29.64
N ASN A 226 19.82 -17.75 28.63
CA ASN A 226 18.63 -18.41 28.07
C ASN A 226 17.50 -17.44 27.68
N SER A 227 17.86 -16.28 27.10
CA SER A 227 16.93 -15.24 26.72
C SER A 227 16.71 -15.22 25.21
N ASN A 228 15.46 -14.97 24.79
CA ASN A 228 15.17 -14.49 23.42
C ASN A 228 15.02 -12.96 23.52
N VAL A 229 15.75 -12.25 22.74
CA VAL A 229 15.75 -10.77 22.63
C VAL A 229 15.28 -10.35 21.23
#